data_bb654b0be7d16e82700a07b63df7dba4
#
_entry.id   bb654b0be7d16e82700a07b63df7dba4
#
_cell.length_a   1.000
_cell.length_b   1.000
_cell.length_c   1.000
_cell.angle_alpha   90.00
_cell.angle_beta   90.00
_cell.angle_gamma   90.00
#
_symmetry.space_group_name_H-M   'P 1'
#
loop_
_entity.id
_entity.type
_entity.pdbx_description
1 polymer ?
#
loop_
_entity_poly.entity_id
_entity_poly.type
_entity_poly.pdbx_seq_one_letter_code
_entity_poly.pdbx_strand_id
1 'polypeptide(L)'
;PLRCSLGPPRPPTAGAGRRVIEPILNLAVALGVGLLIGAERERRKQERPSPSAAGIRTFTVATLAGAVALLVGGVLLLAVVAAATAAFAALAYWRAHGEDDPGVTTEIALVLAVLVGALAVPQPMIAAGVGVVVAILLAARTPLHHFVGSVLTGDEVRSGLLLAGGSAY
;
A
#
# COMPACT_ATOMS: atom_id res chain seq x y z
N PRO A 1 59.58 -34.43 -8.49
CA PRO A 1 58.44 -34.24 -9.36
C PRO A 1 57.27 -33.74 -8.52
N LEU A 2 56.98 -32.43 -8.70
CA LEU A 2 55.87 -31.75 -8.06
C LEU A 2 54.58 -32.13 -8.82
N ARG A 3 53.71 -32.95 -8.23
CA ARG A 3 52.34 -33.17 -8.69
C ARG A 3 51.51 -31.95 -8.35
N CYS A 4 51.21 -31.11 -9.37
CA CYS A 4 50.21 -30.10 -9.31
C CYS A 4 48.85 -30.80 -9.24
N SER A 5 48.22 -30.85 -8.05
CA SER A 5 46.84 -31.32 -7.87
C SER A 5 45.91 -30.23 -8.40
N LEU A 6 45.48 -30.37 -9.65
CA LEU A 6 44.32 -29.62 -10.13
C LEU A 6 43.08 -30.15 -9.38
N GLY A 7 42.52 -29.34 -8.48
CA GLY A 7 41.25 -29.63 -7.87
C GLY A 7 40.11 -29.70 -8.93
N PRO A 8 39.00 -30.39 -8.62
CA PRO A 8 37.91 -30.57 -9.58
C PRO A 8 37.34 -29.21 -10.02
N PRO A 9 36.95 -29.10 -11.31
CA PRO A 9 36.35 -27.86 -11.82
C PRO A 9 35.11 -27.50 -11.01
N ARG A 10 35.05 -26.23 -10.56
CA ARG A 10 33.90 -25.72 -9.85
C ARG A 10 32.67 -25.77 -10.78
N PRO A 11 31.51 -26.29 -10.34
CA PRO A 11 30.31 -26.32 -11.15
C PRO A 11 29.91 -24.89 -11.55
N PRO A 12 29.36 -24.70 -12.76
CA PRO A 12 28.96 -23.39 -13.26
C PRO A 12 27.93 -22.77 -12.29
N THR A 13 28.12 -21.51 -12.00
CA THR A 13 27.36 -20.70 -11.02
C THR A 13 25.88 -20.63 -11.38
N ALA A 14 25.08 -21.56 -10.92
CA ALA A 14 23.59 -21.48 -10.93
C ALA A 14 23.03 -20.28 -10.15
N GLY A 15 23.89 -19.50 -9.49
CA GLY A 15 23.49 -18.36 -8.65
C GLY A 15 23.36 -17.02 -9.36
N ALA A 16 23.91 -16.86 -10.57
CA ALA A 16 23.87 -15.55 -11.23
C ALA A 16 22.48 -15.22 -11.78
N GLY A 17 21.79 -16.18 -12.38
CA GLY A 17 20.43 -15.99 -12.89
C GLY A 17 19.42 -15.70 -11.77
N ARG A 18 19.53 -16.38 -10.64
CA ARG A 18 18.64 -16.20 -9.48
C ARG A 18 18.74 -14.80 -8.87
N ARG A 19 19.94 -14.23 -8.82
CA ARG A 19 20.17 -12.88 -8.24
C ARG A 19 19.53 -11.75 -9.05
N VAL A 20 19.26 -11.93 -10.32
CA VAL A 20 18.61 -10.92 -11.18
C VAL A 20 17.09 -11.11 -11.21
N ILE A 21 16.62 -12.36 -11.12
CA ILE A 21 15.19 -12.68 -11.21
C ILE A 21 14.44 -12.24 -9.94
N GLU A 22 15.05 -12.40 -8.77
CA GLU A 22 14.38 -12.02 -7.49
C GLU A 22 14.00 -10.54 -7.40
N PRO A 23 14.88 -9.56 -7.72
CA PRO A 23 14.49 -8.15 -7.72
C PRO A 23 13.40 -7.82 -8.73
N ILE A 24 13.41 -8.45 -9.91
CA ILE A 24 12.39 -8.24 -10.94
C ILE A 24 11.03 -8.75 -10.48
N LEU A 25 10.98 -9.92 -9.84
CA LEU A 25 9.74 -10.46 -9.26
C LEU A 25 9.21 -9.56 -8.14
N ASN A 26 10.08 -9.06 -7.28
CA ASN A 26 9.69 -8.16 -6.19
C ASN A 26 9.13 -6.83 -6.73
N LEU A 27 9.73 -6.27 -7.79
CA LEU A 27 9.21 -5.09 -8.48
C LEU A 27 7.88 -5.39 -9.19
N ALA A 28 7.71 -6.58 -9.77
CA ALA A 28 6.45 -6.99 -10.37
C ALA A 28 5.33 -7.12 -9.33
N VAL A 29 5.64 -7.59 -8.11
CA VAL A 29 4.68 -7.60 -6.99
C VAL A 29 4.32 -6.17 -6.58
N ALA A 30 5.30 -5.28 -6.42
CA ALA A 30 5.05 -3.87 -6.12
C ALA A 30 4.15 -3.21 -7.18
N LEU A 31 4.44 -3.46 -8.46
CA LEU A 31 3.63 -3.01 -9.59
C LEU A 31 2.19 -3.54 -9.50
N GLY A 32 2.03 -4.85 -9.29
CA GLY A 32 0.73 -5.51 -9.18
C GLY A 32 -0.12 -4.96 -8.03
N VAL A 33 0.48 -4.75 -6.87
CA VAL A 33 -0.18 -4.14 -5.71
C VAL A 33 -0.62 -2.70 -6.03
N GLY A 34 0.24 -1.91 -6.65
CA GLY A 34 -0.09 -0.52 -7.05
C GLY A 34 -1.22 -0.46 -8.06
N LEU A 35 -1.23 -1.36 -9.04
CA LEU A 35 -2.31 -1.50 -10.01
C LEU A 35 -3.62 -1.92 -9.34
N LEU A 36 -3.59 -2.88 -8.42
CA LEU A 36 -4.77 -3.36 -7.71
C LEU A 36 -5.44 -2.24 -6.88
N ILE A 37 -4.66 -1.56 -6.05
CA ILE A 37 -5.15 -0.45 -5.22
C ILE A 37 -5.64 0.70 -6.12
N GLY A 38 -4.87 1.02 -7.16
CA GLY A 38 -5.19 2.09 -8.09
C GLY A 38 -6.44 1.81 -8.92
N ALA A 39 -6.64 0.56 -9.37
CA ALA A 39 -7.83 0.15 -10.11
C ALA A 39 -9.10 0.26 -9.26
N GLU A 40 -9.03 -0.14 -7.98
CA GLU A 40 -10.16 0.01 -7.06
C GLU A 40 -10.50 1.49 -6.82
N ARG A 41 -9.48 2.36 -6.75
CA ARG A 41 -9.69 3.80 -6.65
C ARG A 41 -10.31 4.39 -7.93
N GLU A 42 -9.86 3.98 -9.10
CA GLU A 42 -10.39 4.47 -10.38
C GLU A 42 -11.84 4.03 -10.59
N ARG A 43 -12.15 2.77 -10.24
CA ARG A 43 -13.54 2.27 -10.29
C ARG A 43 -14.48 3.14 -9.46
N ARG A 44 -14.05 3.55 -8.27
CA ARG A 44 -14.85 4.42 -7.39
C ARG A 44 -15.03 5.84 -7.88
N LYS A 45 -14.05 6.39 -8.59
CA LYS A 45 -14.19 7.70 -9.24
C LYS A 45 -15.31 7.71 -10.29
N GLN A 46 -15.52 6.58 -10.97
CA GLN A 46 -16.62 6.45 -11.94
C GLN A 46 -17.99 6.39 -11.26
N GLU A 47 -18.06 5.80 -10.06
CA GLU A 47 -19.30 5.72 -9.28
C GLU A 47 -19.67 7.06 -8.59
N ARG A 48 -18.67 7.87 -8.23
CA ARG A 48 -18.83 9.20 -7.61
C ARG A 48 -17.74 10.14 -8.13
N PRO A 49 -18.06 11.09 -9.01
CA PRO A 49 -17.12 12.10 -9.46
C PRO A 49 -16.55 12.85 -8.23
N SER A 50 -15.28 12.67 -7.96
CA SER A 50 -14.57 13.33 -6.88
C SER A 50 -13.31 13.98 -7.46
N PRO A 51 -12.95 15.21 -7.09
CA PRO A 51 -11.76 15.91 -7.58
C PRO A 51 -10.44 15.29 -7.12
N SER A 52 -10.47 14.13 -6.43
CA SER A 52 -9.26 13.43 -5.96
C SER A 52 -8.31 13.10 -7.11
N ALA A 53 -7.11 13.66 -7.05
CA ALA A 53 -6.07 13.55 -8.08
C ALA A 53 -5.43 12.15 -8.18
N ALA A 54 -5.54 11.30 -7.14
CA ALA A 54 -4.86 10.01 -7.07
C ALA A 54 -5.68 8.89 -7.74
N GLY A 55 -5.27 8.44 -8.91
CA GLY A 55 -5.82 7.32 -9.66
C GLY A 55 -4.81 6.17 -9.81
N ILE A 56 -5.11 5.24 -10.73
CA ILE A 56 -4.31 4.03 -10.98
C ILE A 56 -2.82 4.34 -11.21
N ARG A 57 -2.51 5.39 -11.98
CA ARG A 57 -1.13 5.78 -12.28
C ARG A 57 -0.39 6.22 -11.01
N THR A 58 -1.03 7.02 -10.17
CA THR A 58 -0.42 7.58 -8.96
C THR A 58 -0.09 6.49 -7.95
N PHE A 59 -1.01 5.56 -7.70
CA PHE A 59 -0.77 4.44 -6.79
C PHE A 59 0.30 3.49 -7.31
N THR A 60 0.31 3.20 -8.62
CA THR A 60 1.32 2.35 -9.24
C THR A 60 2.71 2.97 -9.15
N VAL A 61 2.84 4.28 -9.44
CA VAL A 61 4.11 5.00 -9.31
C VAL A 61 4.55 5.06 -7.85
N ALA A 62 3.64 5.27 -6.91
CA ALA A 62 3.96 5.33 -5.48
C ALA A 62 4.53 4.00 -4.96
N THR A 63 3.91 2.86 -5.30
CA THR A 63 4.43 1.54 -4.89
C THR A 63 5.80 1.25 -5.50
N LEU A 64 5.99 1.55 -6.79
CA LEU A 64 7.28 1.39 -7.45
C LEU A 64 8.34 2.32 -6.84
N ALA A 65 7.99 3.57 -6.54
CA ALA A 65 8.91 4.52 -5.90
C ALA A 65 9.38 4.01 -4.54
N GLY A 66 8.48 3.42 -3.73
CA GLY A 66 8.84 2.78 -2.47
C GLY A 66 9.80 1.61 -2.64
N ALA A 67 9.51 0.70 -3.58
CA ALA A 67 10.37 -0.45 -3.87
C ALA A 67 11.76 -0.02 -4.36
N VAL A 68 11.82 0.91 -5.32
CA VAL A 68 13.08 1.43 -5.88
C VAL A 68 13.87 2.21 -4.83
N ALA A 69 13.20 3.02 -4.01
CA ALA A 69 13.86 3.77 -2.94
C ALA A 69 14.57 2.84 -1.96
N LEU A 70 13.91 1.75 -1.56
CA LEU A 70 14.52 0.76 -0.67
C LEU A 70 15.69 0.02 -1.33
N LEU A 71 15.58 -0.35 -2.61
CA LEU A 71 16.63 -1.06 -3.34
C LEU A 71 17.88 -0.21 -3.57
N VAL A 72 17.72 1.09 -3.87
CA VAL A 72 18.82 1.98 -4.28
C VAL A 72 19.47 2.67 -3.08
N GLY A 73 18.68 3.22 -2.18
CA GLY A 73 19.16 4.06 -1.08
C GLY A 73 18.77 3.56 0.31
N GLY A 74 18.21 2.35 0.41
CA GLY A 74 17.81 1.77 1.69
C GLY A 74 16.74 2.57 2.43
N VAL A 75 16.73 2.41 3.75
CA VAL A 75 15.69 3.01 4.61
C VAL A 75 15.72 4.54 4.58
N LEU A 76 16.88 5.16 4.40
CA LEU A 76 17.00 6.61 4.38
C LEU A 76 16.30 7.21 3.16
N LEU A 77 16.54 6.69 1.96
CA LEU A 77 15.88 7.16 0.75
C LEU A 77 14.38 6.86 0.79
N LEU A 78 13.98 5.70 1.33
CA LEU A 78 12.59 5.37 1.55
C LEU A 78 11.89 6.41 2.45
N ALA A 79 12.53 6.81 3.56
CA ALA A 79 11.97 7.82 4.45
C ALA A 79 11.79 9.17 3.74
N VAL A 80 12.73 9.59 2.90
CA VAL A 80 12.63 10.80 2.09
C VAL A 80 11.47 10.71 1.10
N VAL A 81 11.34 9.59 0.38
CA VAL A 81 10.26 9.39 -0.60
C VAL A 81 8.89 9.33 0.10
N ALA A 82 8.79 8.66 1.23
CA ALA A 82 7.55 8.61 2.02
C ALA A 82 7.17 10.00 2.55
N ALA A 83 8.13 10.77 3.08
CA ALA A 83 7.90 12.14 3.55
C ALA A 83 7.49 13.08 2.40
N ALA A 84 8.15 12.99 1.24
CA ALA A 84 7.77 13.76 0.07
C ALA A 84 6.36 13.42 -0.40
N THR A 85 6.00 12.13 -0.45
CA THR A 85 4.66 11.67 -0.82
C THR A 85 3.61 12.20 0.17
N ALA A 86 3.90 12.15 1.47
CA ALA A 86 3.02 12.69 2.51
C ALA A 86 2.84 14.21 2.36
N ALA A 87 3.92 14.95 2.06
CA ALA A 87 3.86 16.39 1.83
C ALA A 87 3.02 16.75 0.60
N PHE A 88 3.19 16.02 -0.51
CA PHE A 88 2.36 16.20 -1.70
C PHE A 88 0.89 15.87 -1.44
N ALA A 89 0.60 14.80 -0.71
CA ALA A 89 -0.74 14.42 -0.32
C ALA A 89 -1.39 15.49 0.57
N ALA A 90 -0.68 16.01 1.58
CA ALA A 90 -1.14 17.09 2.44
C ALA A 90 -1.40 18.39 1.65
N LEU A 91 -0.52 18.74 0.70
CA LEU A 91 -0.70 19.90 -0.15
C LEU A 91 -1.91 19.76 -1.09
N ALA A 92 -2.13 18.57 -1.63
CA ALA A 92 -3.29 18.27 -2.45
C ALA A 92 -4.59 18.36 -1.63
N TYR A 93 -4.58 17.85 -0.41
CA TYR A 93 -5.68 17.98 0.54
C TYR A 93 -6.01 19.45 0.84
N TRP A 94 -5.00 20.27 1.15
CA TRP A 94 -5.21 21.70 1.42
C TRP A 94 -5.78 22.47 0.23
N ARG A 95 -5.39 22.13 -0.99
CA ARG A 95 -5.94 22.77 -2.20
C ARG A 95 -7.35 22.36 -2.53
N ALA A 96 -7.76 21.16 -2.10
CA ALA A 96 -9.10 20.64 -2.33
C ALA A 96 -10.15 21.14 -1.30
N HIS A 97 -9.73 21.94 -0.29
CA HIS A 97 -10.60 22.50 0.75
C HIS A 97 -11.49 23.63 0.20
N GLY A 98 -12.55 23.27 -0.50
CA GLY A 98 -13.49 24.28 -1.05
C GLY A 98 -14.94 23.83 -1.13
N GLU A 99 -15.29 22.59 -1.40
CA GLU A 99 -16.69 22.25 -1.69
C GLU A 99 -17.19 20.85 -1.26
N ASP A 100 -16.29 19.87 -1.04
CA ASP A 100 -16.70 18.56 -0.52
C ASP A 100 -15.51 17.95 0.26
N ASP A 101 -15.71 17.50 1.47
CA ASP A 101 -14.70 16.85 2.32
C ASP A 101 -14.10 15.61 1.57
N PRO A 102 -12.91 15.73 0.95
CA PRO A 102 -12.35 14.68 0.11
C PRO A 102 -11.71 13.58 0.95
N GLY A 103 -12.20 13.32 2.14
CA GLY A 103 -11.80 12.23 3.04
C GLY A 103 -10.32 11.90 3.02
N VAL A 104 -9.60 12.17 4.09
CA VAL A 104 -8.16 11.93 4.34
C VAL A 104 -7.67 10.51 3.98
N THR A 105 -8.60 9.58 3.73
CA THR A 105 -8.30 8.17 3.43
C THR A 105 -7.46 7.97 2.18
N THR A 106 -7.57 8.85 1.17
CA THR A 106 -6.79 8.75 -0.08
C THR A 106 -5.34 9.09 0.14
N GLU A 107 -5.08 10.13 0.91
CA GLU A 107 -3.75 10.62 1.26
C GLU A 107 -3.00 9.59 2.09
N ILE A 108 -3.67 9.01 3.09
CA ILE A 108 -3.12 7.92 3.90
C ILE A 108 -2.86 6.68 3.05
N ALA A 109 -3.79 6.30 2.16
CA ALA A 109 -3.61 5.17 1.27
C ALA A 109 -2.43 5.35 0.30
N LEU A 110 -2.15 6.58 -0.14
CA LEU A 110 -1.02 6.87 -1.02
C LEU A 110 0.33 6.67 -0.30
N VAL A 111 0.46 7.15 0.93
CA VAL A 111 1.65 6.91 1.75
C VAL A 111 1.81 5.42 2.06
N LEU A 112 0.71 4.74 2.40
CA LEU A 112 0.71 3.30 2.63
C LEU A 112 1.16 2.53 1.37
N ALA A 113 0.76 2.97 0.17
CA ALA A 113 1.20 2.36 -1.09
C ALA A 113 2.73 2.41 -1.25
N VAL A 114 3.39 3.52 -0.91
CA VAL A 114 4.87 3.61 -0.89
C VAL A 114 5.47 2.57 0.05
N LEU A 115 4.92 2.44 1.27
CA LEU A 115 5.44 1.50 2.27
C LEU A 115 5.22 0.03 1.86
N VAL A 116 4.05 -0.28 1.28
CA VAL A 116 3.77 -1.64 0.76
C VAL A 116 4.66 -1.95 -0.43
N GLY A 117 4.94 -0.98 -1.30
CA GLY A 117 5.90 -1.12 -2.37
C GLY A 117 7.31 -1.46 -1.85
N ALA A 118 7.77 -0.75 -0.83
CA ALA A 118 9.04 -1.05 -0.16
C ALA A 118 9.03 -2.44 0.49
N LEU A 119 7.92 -2.83 1.14
CA LEU A 119 7.76 -4.16 1.75
C LEU A 119 7.85 -5.29 0.73
N ALA A 120 7.48 -5.05 -0.53
CA ALA A 120 7.59 -6.04 -1.60
C ALA A 120 9.04 -6.48 -1.87
N VAL A 121 10.03 -5.68 -1.50
CA VAL A 121 11.45 -6.02 -1.72
C VAL A 121 11.90 -7.14 -0.79
N PRO A 122 11.80 -7.03 0.56
CA PRO A 122 12.20 -8.11 1.45
C PRO A 122 11.14 -9.22 1.61
N GLN A 123 9.84 -8.92 1.44
CA GLN A 123 8.74 -9.82 1.78
C GLN A 123 7.58 -9.71 0.77
N PRO A 124 7.76 -10.17 -0.48
CA PRO A 124 6.78 -9.96 -1.55
C PRO A 124 5.42 -10.59 -1.27
N MET A 125 5.38 -11.76 -0.61
CA MET A 125 4.12 -12.43 -0.24
C MET A 125 3.31 -11.62 0.77
N ILE A 126 3.98 -11.02 1.76
CA ILE A 126 3.31 -10.18 2.76
C ILE A 126 2.83 -8.88 2.11
N ALA A 127 3.64 -8.27 1.26
CA ALA A 127 3.25 -7.08 0.51
C ALA A 127 2.01 -7.32 -0.36
N ALA A 128 1.95 -8.46 -1.06
CA ALA A 128 0.78 -8.85 -1.84
C ALA A 128 -0.46 -9.00 -0.95
N GLY A 129 -0.34 -9.70 0.20
CA GLY A 129 -1.44 -9.87 1.16
C GLY A 129 -1.93 -8.53 1.72
N VAL A 130 -1.03 -7.66 2.15
CA VAL A 130 -1.37 -6.31 2.63
C VAL A 130 -2.03 -5.49 1.53
N GLY A 131 -1.52 -5.55 0.29
CA GLY A 131 -2.10 -4.88 -0.86
C GLY A 131 -3.55 -5.29 -1.12
N VAL A 132 -3.85 -6.59 -1.04
CA VAL A 132 -5.22 -7.12 -1.16
C VAL A 132 -6.11 -6.60 -0.03
N VAL A 133 -5.64 -6.63 1.21
CA VAL A 133 -6.40 -6.11 2.37
C VAL A 133 -6.70 -4.63 2.20
N VAL A 134 -5.72 -3.83 1.78
CA VAL A 134 -5.91 -2.40 1.52
C VAL A 134 -6.94 -2.18 0.40
N ALA A 135 -6.86 -2.92 -0.69
CA ALA A 135 -7.84 -2.84 -1.77
C ALA A 135 -9.27 -3.20 -1.28
N ILE A 136 -9.42 -4.26 -0.48
CA ILE A 136 -10.70 -4.65 0.12
C ILE A 136 -11.21 -3.56 1.06
N LEU A 137 -10.38 -2.98 1.92
CA LEU A 137 -10.77 -1.89 2.82
C LEU A 137 -11.24 -0.66 2.04
N LEU A 138 -10.53 -0.32 0.98
CA LEU A 138 -10.95 0.76 0.08
C LEU A 138 -12.26 0.39 -0.63
N ALA A 139 -12.46 -0.87 -1.01
CA ALA A 139 -13.71 -1.38 -1.58
C ALA A 139 -14.87 -1.38 -0.58
N ALA A 140 -14.65 -1.69 0.65
CA ALA A 140 -15.68 -1.89 1.66
C ALA A 140 -16.27 -0.60 2.28
N ARG A 141 -15.73 0.58 1.97
CA ARG A 141 -16.19 1.85 2.58
C ARG A 141 -17.70 2.10 2.40
N THR A 142 -18.26 1.79 1.25
CA THR A 142 -19.70 1.98 0.96
C THR A 142 -20.59 0.97 1.68
N PRO A 143 -20.32 -0.36 1.63
CA PRO A 143 -21.12 -1.32 2.37
C PRO A 143 -20.98 -1.18 3.88
N LEU A 144 -19.81 -0.75 4.41
CA LEU A 144 -19.66 -0.49 5.85
C LEU A 144 -20.54 0.66 6.33
N HIS A 145 -20.65 1.76 5.60
CA HIS A 145 -21.57 2.86 5.96
C HIS A 145 -23.03 2.42 5.94
N HIS A 146 -23.43 1.60 4.98
CA HIS A 146 -24.77 1.02 4.94
C HIS A 146 -24.98 0.01 6.08
N PHE A 147 -23.98 -0.81 6.39
CA PHE A 147 -24.06 -1.79 7.48
C PHE A 147 -24.09 -1.11 8.85
N VAL A 148 -23.24 -0.13 9.10
CA VAL A 148 -23.26 0.65 10.35
C VAL A 148 -24.54 1.45 10.48
N GLY A 149 -25.06 2.03 9.41
CA GLY A 149 -26.33 2.77 9.43
C GLY A 149 -27.58 1.89 9.53
N SER A 150 -27.51 0.61 9.13
CA SER A 150 -28.63 -0.32 9.18
C SER A 150 -28.63 -1.27 10.39
N VAL A 151 -27.45 -1.55 10.97
CA VAL A 151 -27.28 -2.49 12.10
C VAL A 151 -27.10 -1.77 13.44
N LEU A 152 -26.54 -0.57 13.44
CA LEU A 152 -26.44 0.27 14.63
C LEU A 152 -27.56 1.33 14.58
N THR A 153 -28.78 0.91 14.87
CA THR A 153 -29.86 1.84 15.17
C THR A 153 -29.44 2.65 16.40
N GLY A 154 -29.63 4.00 16.38
CA GLY A 154 -29.17 4.89 17.46
C GLY A 154 -29.60 4.46 18.87
N ASP A 155 -30.66 3.67 18.97
CA ASP A 155 -31.16 3.10 20.22
C ASP A 155 -30.31 1.95 20.76
N GLU A 156 -29.67 1.14 19.89
CA GLU A 156 -28.79 0.04 20.33
C GLU A 156 -27.43 0.55 20.82
N VAL A 157 -26.89 1.58 20.17
CA VAL A 157 -25.66 2.26 20.65
C VAL A 157 -25.90 2.91 22.00
N ARG A 158 -27.06 3.54 22.19
CA ARG A 158 -27.44 4.17 23.45
C ARG A 158 -27.66 3.13 24.57
N SER A 159 -28.30 2.02 24.24
CA SER A 159 -28.49 0.90 25.17
C SER A 159 -27.18 0.22 25.55
N GLY A 160 -26.27 0.01 24.60
CA GLY A 160 -24.92 -0.53 24.83
C GLY A 160 -24.06 0.38 25.70
N LEU A 161 -24.10 1.70 25.46
CA LEU A 161 -23.42 2.69 26.29
C LEU A 161 -23.98 2.77 27.70
N LEU A 162 -25.30 2.66 27.87
CA LEU A 162 -25.97 2.63 29.20
C LEU A 162 -25.63 1.34 29.97
N LEU A 163 -25.53 0.18 29.30
CA LEU A 163 -25.09 -1.08 29.90
C LEU A 163 -23.62 -1.04 30.30
N ALA A 164 -22.75 -0.47 29.46
CA ALA A 164 -21.32 -0.32 29.76
C ALA A 164 -21.03 0.72 30.84
N GLY A 165 -21.82 1.81 30.89
CA GLY A 165 -21.71 2.85 31.93
C GLY A 165 -22.43 2.52 33.24
N GLY A 166 -23.49 1.69 33.22
CA GLY A 166 -24.26 1.30 34.39
C GLY A 166 -23.62 0.19 35.23
N SER A 167 -22.57 -0.46 34.74
CA SER A 167 -21.82 -1.50 35.48
C SER A 167 -20.69 -0.95 36.36
N ALA A 168 -20.57 0.37 36.49
CA ALA A 168 -19.50 1.03 37.25
C ALA A 168 -19.97 1.63 38.60
N TYR A 169 -21.11 1.18 39.13
CA TYR A 169 -21.56 1.51 40.50
C TYR A 169 -21.89 0.25 41.27
#